data_b0e45eba565d982a8ea2255cadc78a12
#
_entry.id   b0e45eba565d982a8ea2255cadc78a12
#
_cell.length_a   1.000
_cell.length_b   1.000
_cell.length_c   1.000
_cell.angle_alpha   90.00
_cell.angle_beta   90.00
_cell.angle_gamma   90.00
#
_symmetry.space_group_name_H-M   'P 1'
#
loop_
_entity.id
_entity.type
_entity.pdbx_description
1 polymer ?
#
loop_
_entity_poly.entity_id
_entity_poly.type
_entity_poly.pdbx_seq_one_letter_code
_entity_poly.pdbx_strand_id
1 'polypeptide(L)'
;PVGLGCMGLQDVFFKLRLPFDSAEARALSAKIAETIYFHALDTSVELAQERGRHPSFADTRSANGELQFDAWNIKPEDAERWDALRARIREHGLRNSLLIAIAPTATIASIAGCYECVEPQVSNLFKRETLSGDFLQVNRYLVNELKKLGLWTPEVRDEIKQAEGSIQSINRIPEALRNIYRTTWEVPMRSLIDMAAGRGAFIDQSASLNLFMESPNIGAMSSMYMYAWKQGIKTTYYLRSRPATKIAKTTVGHGAAAAPVPASA
;
A
#
# COMPACT_ATOMS: atom_id res chain seq x y z
N PRO A 1 18.14 10.92 -13.21
CA PRO A 1 16.92 10.25 -12.74
C PRO A 1 16.18 11.09 -11.71
N VAL A 2 14.88 10.86 -11.61
CA VAL A 2 14.01 11.33 -10.53
C VAL A 2 13.24 10.14 -9.97
N GLY A 3 12.62 10.28 -8.80
CA GLY A 3 11.81 9.25 -8.18
C GLY A 3 10.42 9.80 -7.86
N LEU A 4 9.51 9.76 -8.81
CA LEU A 4 8.11 10.12 -8.62
C LEU A 4 7.37 8.89 -8.05
N GLY A 5 6.70 9.06 -6.93
CA GLY A 5 5.90 8.03 -6.29
C GLY A 5 4.58 8.56 -5.77
N CYS A 6 3.72 7.68 -5.32
CA CYS A 6 2.45 8.03 -4.69
C CYS A 6 2.31 7.36 -3.33
N MET A 7 1.43 7.91 -2.51
CA MET A 7 1.01 7.37 -1.21
C MET A 7 -0.49 7.55 -1.06
N GLY A 8 -1.12 6.83 -0.14
CA GLY A 8 -2.55 6.96 0.11
C GLY A 8 -3.44 6.14 -0.82
N LEU A 9 -2.92 5.10 -1.46
CA LEU A 9 -3.75 4.22 -2.30
C LEU A 9 -4.88 3.57 -1.48
N GLN A 10 -4.59 3.17 -0.25
CA GLN A 10 -5.60 2.59 0.64
C GLN A 10 -6.72 3.61 0.97
N ASP A 11 -6.39 4.91 1.11
CA ASP A 11 -7.40 5.96 1.30
C ASP A 11 -8.34 6.07 0.09
N VAL A 12 -7.81 5.93 -1.12
CA VAL A 12 -8.61 5.90 -2.35
C VAL A 12 -9.58 4.72 -2.31
N PHE A 13 -9.10 3.52 -1.96
CA PHE A 13 -9.96 2.34 -1.86
C PHE A 13 -11.06 2.49 -0.81
N PHE A 14 -10.75 3.05 0.35
CA PHE A 14 -11.78 3.34 1.36
C PHE A 14 -12.84 4.33 0.85
N LYS A 15 -12.42 5.40 0.17
CA LYS A 15 -13.36 6.39 -0.40
C LYS A 15 -14.25 5.79 -1.47
N LEU A 16 -13.72 4.89 -2.28
CA LEU A 16 -14.45 4.19 -3.34
C LEU A 16 -15.14 2.90 -2.84
N ARG A 17 -14.99 2.56 -1.55
CA ARG A 17 -15.56 1.37 -0.91
C ARG A 17 -15.12 0.07 -1.60
N LEU A 18 -13.87 0.01 -2.03
CA LEU A 18 -13.27 -1.17 -2.66
C LEU A 18 -12.48 -1.99 -1.62
N PRO A 19 -12.74 -3.28 -1.47
CA PRO A 19 -11.85 -4.18 -0.77
C PRO A 19 -10.46 -4.17 -1.44
N PHE A 20 -9.40 -4.15 -0.63
CA PHE A 20 -8.03 -4.04 -1.15
C PHE A 20 -7.67 -5.17 -2.15
N ASP A 21 -8.18 -6.36 -1.91
CA ASP A 21 -7.93 -7.57 -2.70
C ASP A 21 -8.94 -7.80 -3.84
N SER A 22 -9.81 -6.83 -4.12
CA SER A 22 -10.79 -6.94 -5.20
C SER A 22 -10.15 -6.77 -6.60
N ALA A 23 -10.82 -7.28 -7.62
CA ALA A 23 -10.39 -7.13 -9.01
C ALA A 23 -10.42 -5.65 -9.43
N GLU A 24 -11.44 -4.92 -8.99
CA GLU A 24 -11.63 -3.49 -9.26
C GLU A 24 -10.52 -2.67 -8.63
N ALA A 25 -10.11 -2.98 -7.41
CA ALA A 25 -8.99 -2.32 -6.74
C ALA A 25 -7.68 -2.54 -7.49
N ARG A 26 -7.43 -3.78 -7.98
CA ARG A 26 -6.25 -4.09 -8.80
C ARG A 26 -6.25 -3.32 -10.11
N ALA A 27 -7.36 -3.33 -10.83
CA ALA A 27 -7.50 -2.60 -12.08
C ALA A 27 -7.27 -1.09 -11.89
N LEU A 28 -7.90 -0.50 -10.87
CA LEU A 28 -7.72 0.92 -10.54
C LEU A 28 -6.26 1.24 -10.18
N SER A 29 -5.60 0.39 -9.41
CA SER A 29 -4.20 0.56 -9.05
C SER A 29 -3.27 0.56 -10.27
N ALA A 30 -3.49 -0.37 -11.22
CA ALA A 30 -2.73 -0.43 -12.47
C ALA A 30 -2.99 0.82 -13.31
N LYS A 31 -4.25 1.24 -13.44
CA LYS A 31 -4.63 2.45 -14.21
C LYS A 31 -4.03 3.74 -13.63
N ILE A 32 -4.00 3.88 -12.32
CA ILE A 32 -3.32 5.01 -11.66
C ILE A 32 -1.83 5.00 -12.01
N ALA A 33 -1.16 3.84 -11.92
CA ALA A 33 0.25 3.73 -12.25
C ALA A 33 0.54 4.01 -13.73
N GLU A 34 -0.29 3.49 -14.65
CA GLU A 34 -0.20 3.77 -16.08
C GLU A 34 -0.33 5.27 -16.37
N THR A 35 -1.33 5.91 -15.78
CA THR A 35 -1.57 7.34 -15.98
C THR A 35 -0.38 8.19 -15.50
N ILE A 36 0.15 7.89 -14.31
CA ILE A 36 1.31 8.61 -13.76
C ILE A 36 2.54 8.40 -14.65
N TYR A 37 2.79 7.17 -15.09
CA TYR A 37 3.94 6.85 -15.93
C TYR A 37 3.85 7.54 -17.29
N PHE A 38 2.67 7.54 -17.92
CA PHE A 38 2.44 8.24 -19.17
C PHE A 38 2.81 9.72 -19.07
N HIS A 39 2.23 10.43 -18.11
CA HIS A 39 2.46 11.87 -17.97
C HIS A 39 3.87 12.22 -17.50
N ALA A 40 4.49 11.35 -16.72
CA ALA A 40 5.89 11.52 -16.35
C ALA A 40 6.83 11.43 -17.57
N LEU A 41 6.60 10.47 -18.47
CA LEU A 41 7.34 10.37 -19.74
C LEU A 41 7.06 11.55 -20.64
N ASP A 42 5.79 11.93 -20.82
CA ASP A 42 5.37 13.04 -21.66
C ASP A 42 6.06 14.34 -21.23
N THR A 43 6.00 14.68 -19.95
CA THR A 43 6.73 15.83 -19.39
C THR A 43 8.25 15.71 -19.53
N SER A 44 8.80 14.50 -19.42
CA SER A 44 10.25 14.30 -19.61
C SER A 44 10.70 14.52 -21.06
N VAL A 45 9.80 14.25 -22.03
CA VAL A 45 10.03 14.63 -23.44
C VAL A 45 10.01 16.15 -23.62
N GLU A 46 9.03 16.85 -23.05
CA GLU A 46 8.96 18.32 -23.10
C GLU A 46 10.22 18.95 -22.50
N LEU A 47 10.65 18.47 -21.34
CA LEU A 47 11.89 18.92 -20.71
C LEU A 47 13.14 18.58 -21.55
N ALA A 48 13.12 17.49 -22.30
CA ALA A 48 14.21 17.16 -23.21
C ALA A 48 14.27 18.12 -24.40
N GLN A 49 13.14 18.56 -24.93
CA GLN A 49 13.07 19.59 -25.97
C GLN A 49 13.65 20.94 -25.50
N GLU A 50 13.33 21.34 -24.24
CA GLU A 50 13.82 22.60 -23.67
C GLU A 50 15.28 22.57 -23.24
N ARG A 51 15.74 21.47 -22.66
CA ARG A 51 17.00 21.39 -21.90
C ARG A 51 17.97 20.32 -22.40
N GLY A 52 17.60 19.64 -23.50
CA GLY A 52 18.33 18.50 -24.01
C GLY A 52 18.03 17.20 -23.26
N ARG A 53 18.14 16.09 -23.97
CA ARG A 53 18.00 14.74 -23.40
C ARG A 53 19.14 14.41 -22.45
N HIS A 54 18.96 13.42 -21.56
CA HIS A 54 20.03 12.97 -20.69
C HIS A 54 21.18 12.32 -21.49
N PRO A 55 22.45 12.43 -21.03
CA PRO A 55 23.61 12.04 -21.82
C PRO A 55 23.61 10.58 -22.32
N SER A 56 23.12 9.66 -21.48
CA SER A 56 23.09 8.22 -21.81
C SER A 56 21.80 7.79 -22.52
N PHE A 57 21.00 8.71 -23.07
CA PHE A 57 19.72 8.35 -23.69
C PHE A 57 19.88 7.34 -24.83
N ALA A 58 20.89 7.52 -25.68
CA ALA A 58 21.14 6.65 -26.84
C ALA A 58 21.36 5.18 -26.46
N ASP A 59 21.82 4.90 -25.25
CA ASP A 59 22.13 3.56 -24.75
C ASP A 59 20.93 2.91 -24.02
N THR A 60 19.78 3.60 -24.00
CA THR A 60 18.59 3.11 -23.28
C THR A 60 17.62 2.37 -24.20
N ARG A 61 16.78 1.51 -23.62
CA ARG A 61 15.67 0.87 -24.34
C ARG A 61 14.68 1.90 -24.91
N SER A 62 14.46 2.99 -24.18
CA SER A 62 13.57 4.07 -24.58
C SER A 62 13.99 4.74 -25.89
N ALA A 63 15.30 4.76 -26.23
CA ALA A 63 15.79 5.25 -27.50
C ALA A 63 15.25 4.43 -28.69
N ASN A 64 15.00 3.14 -28.47
CA ASN A 64 14.36 2.24 -29.45
C ASN A 64 12.82 2.24 -29.33
N GLY A 65 12.26 3.02 -28.41
CA GLY A 65 10.83 3.09 -28.14
C GLY A 65 10.31 1.94 -27.27
N GLU A 66 11.18 1.19 -26.61
CA GLU A 66 10.79 0.18 -25.63
C GLU A 66 10.62 0.84 -24.27
N LEU A 67 9.42 0.72 -23.69
CA LEU A 67 9.07 1.26 -22.39
C LEU A 67 8.99 0.13 -21.34
N GLN A 68 8.77 0.48 -20.06
CA GLN A 68 8.81 -0.49 -18.98
C GLN A 68 7.78 -1.62 -19.15
N PHE A 69 6.57 -1.32 -19.59
CA PHE A 69 5.51 -2.32 -19.78
C PHE A 69 5.77 -3.28 -20.96
N ASP A 70 6.60 -2.90 -21.95
CA ASP A 70 7.02 -3.80 -23.02
C ASP A 70 7.89 -4.93 -22.48
N ALA A 71 8.81 -4.61 -21.53
CA ALA A 71 9.63 -5.62 -20.86
C ALA A 71 8.80 -6.60 -20.03
N TRP A 72 7.57 -6.26 -19.69
CA TRP A 72 6.61 -7.11 -18.97
C TRP A 72 5.58 -7.77 -19.88
N ASN A 73 5.68 -7.57 -21.19
CA ASN A 73 4.70 -8.03 -22.18
C ASN A 73 3.26 -7.60 -21.87
N ILE A 74 3.11 -6.41 -21.31
CA ILE A 74 1.82 -5.80 -20.99
C ILE A 74 1.45 -4.82 -22.09
N LYS A 75 0.19 -4.90 -22.56
CA LYS A 75 -0.37 -3.93 -23.49
C LYS A 75 -1.08 -2.84 -22.69
N PRO A 76 -0.74 -1.56 -22.90
CA PRO A 76 -1.44 -0.45 -22.27
C PRO A 76 -2.87 -0.32 -22.84
N GLU A 77 -3.76 0.36 -22.10
CA GLU A 77 -5.17 0.51 -22.48
C GLU A 77 -5.35 1.29 -23.80
N ASP A 78 -4.58 2.36 -23.99
CA ASP A 78 -4.66 3.25 -25.16
C ASP A 78 -3.39 3.15 -26.00
N ALA A 79 -3.34 2.16 -26.89
CA ALA A 79 -2.16 1.90 -27.70
C ALA A 79 -1.79 3.09 -28.62
N GLU A 80 -2.77 3.78 -29.21
CA GLU A 80 -2.54 4.91 -30.12
C GLU A 80 -1.86 6.07 -29.38
N ARG A 81 -2.35 6.41 -28.20
CA ARG A 81 -1.76 7.44 -27.35
C ARG A 81 -0.31 7.11 -26.96
N TRP A 82 -0.04 5.84 -26.64
CA TRP A 82 1.30 5.38 -26.31
C TRP A 82 2.24 5.37 -27.51
N ASP A 83 1.75 5.01 -28.69
CA ASP A 83 2.56 5.02 -29.93
C ASP A 83 2.92 6.46 -30.32
N ALA A 84 2.02 7.41 -30.17
CA ALA A 84 2.32 8.84 -30.36
C ALA A 84 3.42 9.31 -29.39
N LEU A 85 3.36 8.93 -28.11
CA LEU A 85 4.38 9.27 -27.13
C LEU A 85 5.73 8.60 -27.47
N ARG A 86 5.74 7.34 -27.91
CA ARG A 86 6.96 6.62 -28.33
C ARG A 86 7.64 7.34 -29.53
N ALA A 87 6.85 7.84 -30.49
CA ALA A 87 7.38 8.60 -31.61
C ALA A 87 8.11 9.86 -31.13
N ARG A 88 7.51 10.62 -30.23
CA ARG A 88 8.11 11.81 -29.60
C ARG A 88 9.36 11.48 -28.78
N ILE A 89 9.36 10.36 -28.06
CA ILE A 89 10.53 9.89 -27.28
C ILE A 89 11.70 9.58 -28.24
N ARG A 90 11.45 8.90 -29.35
CA ARG A 90 12.52 8.60 -30.34
C ARG A 90 13.10 9.88 -30.97
N GLU A 91 12.26 10.86 -31.26
CA GLU A 91 12.66 12.11 -31.88
C GLU A 91 13.43 13.01 -30.93
N HIS A 92 12.90 13.26 -29.74
CA HIS A 92 13.41 14.28 -28.82
C HIS A 92 14.24 13.70 -27.65
N GLY A 93 14.04 12.44 -27.34
CA GLY A 93 14.61 11.78 -26.18
C GLY A 93 13.87 12.06 -24.87
N LEU A 94 14.48 11.63 -23.78
CA LEU A 94 13.99 11.88 -22.41
C LEU A 94 15.01 12.73 -21.64
N ARG A 95 14.53 13.68 -20.85
CA ARG A 95 15.38 14.46 -19.94
C ARG A 95 15.82 13.62 -18.74
N ASN A 96 14.96 12.75 -18.24
CA ASN A 96 15.16 11.92 -17.06
C ASN A 96 15.39 10.47 -17.48
N SER A 97 16.48 9.86 -17.04
CA SER A 97 16.80 8.47 -17.36
C SER A 97 15.85 7.47 -16.69
N LEU A 98 15.32 7.81 -15.51
CA LEU A 98 14.34 7.05 -14.74
C LEU A 98 13.35 8.03 -14.09
N LEU A 99 12.11 7.61 -13.89
CA LEU A 99 11.02 8.49 -13.49
C LEU A 99 10.26 8.00 -12.26
N ILE A 100 9.76 6.77 -12.27
CA ILE A 100 8.82 6.27 -11.26
C ILE A 100 9.53 5.39 -10.25
N ALA A 101 9.41 5.76 -8.97
CA ALA A 101 9.88 4.98 -7.83
C ALA A 101 8.87 5.06 -6.68
N ILE A 102 8.49 3.93 -6.13
CA ILE A 102 7.56 3.87 -5.00
C ILE A 102 8.36 3.74 -3.71
N ALA A 103 8.42 4.82 -2.94
CA ALA A 103 9.09 4.88 -1.65
C ALA A 103 8.17 4.41 -0.51
N PRO A 104 8.71 4.00 0.66
CA PRO A 104 7.91 3.57 1.81
C PRO A 104 7.01 4.66 2.41
N THR A 105 7.38 5.91 2.32
CA THR A 105 6.63 7.13 2.73
C THR A 105 6.15 7.18 4.20
N ALA A 106 6.74 6.39 5.11
CA ALA A 106 6.26 6.22 6.48
C ALA A 106 6.03 7.55 7.25
N THR A 107 6.99 8.46 7.20
CA THR A 107 6.90 9.75 7.91
C THR A 107 6.04 10.75 7.14
N ILE A 108 6.27 10.90 5.84
CA ILE A 108 5.57 11.91 5.03
C ILE A 108 4.08 11.59 4.87
N ALA A 109 3.69 10.31 4.81
CA ALA A 109 2.29 9.91 4.80
C ALA A 109 1.57 10.33 6.10
N SER A 110 2.24 10.23 7.25
CA SER A 110 1.72 10.69 8.53
C SER A 110 1.53 12.21 8.57
N ILE A 111 2.47 12.98 8.00
CA ILE A 111 2.37 14.44 7.91
C ILE A 111 1.21 14.82 6.98
N ALA A 112 1.07 14.13 5.85
CA ALA A 112 0.00 14.37 4.89
C ALA A 112 -1.38 13.86 5.37
N GLY A 113 -1.43 13.02 6.41
CA GLY A 113 -2.66 12.45 6.95
C GLY A 113 -3.31 11.39 6.05
N CYS A 114 -2.50 10.61 5.33
CA CYS A 114 -2.93 9.48 4.51
C CYS A 114 -2.20 8.19 4.91
N TYR A 115 -2.62 7.05 4.35
CA TYR A 115 -1.92 5.79 4.53
C TYR A 115 -0.60 5.75 3.75
N GLU A 116 0.34 4.97 4.27
CA GLU A 116 1.68 4.85 3.72
C GLU A 116 1.66 4.19 2.35
N CYS A 117 2.51 4.65 1.45
CA CYS A 117 2.82 4.02 0.19
C CYS A 117 1.55 3.64 -0.62
N VAL A 118 1.59 2.45 -1.22
CA VAL A 118 0.50 1.82 -1.98
C VAL A 118 0.08 0.49 -1.33
N GLU A 119 0.24 0.40 -0.01
CA GLU A 119 0.04 -0.80 0.79
C GLU A 119 -1.32 -0.79 1.51
N PRO A 120 -1.82 -1.97 1.94
CA PRO A 120 -3.01 -2.05 2.77
C PRO A 120 -2.71 -1.53 4.17
N GLN A 121 -3.75 -1.11 4.88
CA GLN A 121 -3.63 -0.70 6.27
C GLN A 121 -3.18 -1.85 7.18
N VAL A 122 -2.32 -1.56 8.13
CA VAL A 122 -1.84 -2.56 9.10
C VAL A 122 -2.90 -2.88 10.16
N SER A 123 -3.65 -1.87 10.59
CA SER A 123 -4.68 -2.00 11.63
C SER A 123 -5.69 -0.86 11.54
N ASN A 124 -6.95 -1.10 11.94
CA ASN A 124 -7.95 -0.04 12.05
C ASN A 124 -7.82 0.78 13.34
N LEU A 125 -7.08 0.27 14.32
CA LEU A 125 -6.84 0.93 15.59
C LEU A 125 -5.45 0.56 16.07
N PHE A 126 -4.54 1.52 16.20
CA PHE A 126 -3.18 1.27 16.67
C PHE A 126 -2.66 2.42 17.54
N LYS A 127 -1.75 2.08 18.43
CA LYS A 127 -1.01 3.02 19.24
C LYS A 127 0.23 3.47 18.49
N ARG A 128 0.41 4.77 18.32
CA ARG A 128 1.62 5.36 17.79
C ARG A 128 2.44 5.96 18.92
N GLU A 129 3.61 5.41 19.12
CA GLU A 129 4.58 5.93 20.09
C GLU A 129 5.48 6.96 19.38
N THR A 130 5.59 8.15 19.95
CA THR A 130 6.45 9.23 19.49
C THR A 130 7.24 9.80 20.65
N LEU A 131 8.27 10.59 20.37
CA LEU A 131 9.01 11.32 21.41
C LEU A 131 8.13 12.26 22.24
N SER A 132 7.01 12.71 21.69
CA SER A 132 6.04 13.60 22.35
C SER A 132 4.94 12.87 23.10
N GLY A 133 4.95 11.54 23.10
CA GLY A 133 3.95 10.72 23.77
C GLY A 133 3.28 9.68 22.87
N ASP A 134 2.30 9.00 23.43
CA ASP A 134 1.56 7.93 22.82
C ASP A 134 0.21 8.42 22.27
N PHE A 135 -0.04 8.18 21.01
CA PHE A 135 -1.27 8.58 20.34
C PHE A 135 -2.04 7.37 19.85
N LEU A 136 -3.30 7.26 20.23
CA LEU A 136 -4.20 6.26 19.68
C LEU A 136 -4.70 6.76 18.30
N GLN A 137 -4.31 6.07 17.25
CA GLN A 137 -4.80 6.35 15.89
C GLN A 137 -5.89 5.37 15.50
N VAL A 138 -6.93 5.88 14.88
CA VAL A 138 -8.08 5.11 14.44
C VAL A 138 -8.36 5.40 12.97
N ASN A 139 -8.80 4.38 12.24
CA ASN A 139 -9.22 4.54 10.86
C ASN A 139 -10.48 5.42 10.78
N ARG A 140 -10.29 6.68 10.37
CA ARG A 140 -11.37 7.68 10.28
C ARG A 140 -12.51 7.27 9.35
N TYR A 141 -12.19 6.52 8.29
CA TYR A 141 -13.21 6.05 7.32
C TYR A 141 -14.12 5.03 7.98
N LEU A 142 -13.55 4.03 8.66
CA LEU A 142 -14.32 3.04 9.42
C LEU A 142 -15.18 3.69 10.50
N VAL A 143 -14.62 4.63 11.27
CA VAL A 143 -15.37 5.33 12.32
C VAL A 143 -16.57 6.07 11.74
N ASN A 144 -16.40 6.74 10.62
CA ASN A 144 -17.49 7.46 9.97
C ASN A 144 -18.61 6.50 9.48
N GLU A 145 -18.25 5.34 8.93
CA GLU A 145 -19.23 4.33 8.52
C GLU A 145 -19.96 3.75 9.74
N LEU A 146 -19.22 3.41 10.79
CA LEU A 146 -19.82 2.88 12.03
C LEU A 146 -20.73 3.91 12.72
N LYS A 147 -20.37 5.20 12.71
CA LYS A 147 -21.24 6.28 13.21
C LYS A 147 -22.53 6.39 12.44
N LYS A 148 -22.49 6.33 11.10
CA LYS A 148 -23.68 6.35 10.25
C LYS A 148 -24.64 5.19 10.55
N LEU A 149 -24.09 4.04 10.93
CA LEU A 149 -24.87 2.84 11.28
C LEU A 149 -25.27 2.79 12.77
N GLY A 150 -24.91 3.76 13.59
CA GLY A 150 -25.13 3.72 15.04
C GLY A 150 -24.29 2.66 15.78
N LEU A 151 -23.26 2.13 15.13
CA LEU A 151 -22.42 1.04 15.66
C LEU A 151 -21.12 1.53 16.34
N TRP A 152 -20.85 2.82 16.35
CA TRP A 152 -19.66 3.37 17.02
C TRP A 152 -19.91 3.54 18.52
N THR A 153 -20.08 2.42 19.24
CA THR A 153 -20.34 2.37 20.68
C THR A 153 -19.05 2.05 21.46
N PRO A 154 -19.02 2.27 22.81
CA PRO A 154 -17.88 1.86 23.64
C PRO A 154 -17.56 0.37 23.48
N GLU A 155 -18.57 -0.50 23.45
CA GLU A 155 -18.41 -1.96 23.35
C GLU A 155 -17.70 -2.33 22.01
N VAL A 156 -18.13 -1.74 20.89
CA VAL A 156 -17.51 -1.98 19.58
C VAL A 156 -16.06 -1.48 19.55
N ARG A 157 -15.78 -0.33 20.17
CA ARG A 157 -14.40 0.16 20.27
C ARG A 157 -13.50 -0.79 21.06
N ASP A 158 -14.01 -1.33 22.15
CA ASP A 158 -13.27 -2.28 22.98
C ASP A 158 -13.05 -3.61 22.26
N GLU A 159 -14.03 -4.10 21.52
CA GLU A 159 -13.88 -5.28 20.67
C GLU A 159 -12.82 -5.07 19.57
N ILE A 160 -12.84 -3.93 18.87
CA ILE A 160 -11.81 -3.59 17.88
C ILE A 160 -10.42 -3.53 18.52
N LYS A 161 -10.32 -2.97 19.73
CA LYS A 161 -9.06 -2.90 20.48
C LYS A 161 -8.56 -4.29 20.89
N GLN A 162 -9.45 -5.15 21.39
CA GLN A 162 -9.13 -6.53 21.76
C GLN A 162 -8.69 -7.36 20.55
N ALA A 163 -9.30 -7.11 19.39
CA ALA A 163 -8.96 -7.76 18.12
C ALA A 163 -7.77 -7.08 17.38
N GLU A 164 -6.98 -6.23 18.06
CA GLU A 164 -5.80 -5.56 17.49
C GLU A 164 -6.11 -4.73 16.22
N GLY A 165 -7.31 -4.16 16.19
CA GLY A 165 -7.79 -3.36 15.06
C GLY A 165 -8.49 -4.14 13.97
N SER A 166 -8.63 -5.45 14.09
CA SER A 166 -9.51 -6.24 13.24
C SER A 166 -10.99 -5.98 13.58
N ILE A 167 -11.84 -6.08 12.55
CA ILE A 167 -13.31 -6.07 12.72
C ILE A 167 -13.96 -7.34 12.23
N GLN A 168 -13.17 -8.35 11.84
CA GLN A 168 -13.68 -9.56 11.20
C GLN A 168 -14.56 -10.41 12.12
N SER A 169 -14.26 -10.44 13.42
CA SER A 169 -15.02 -11.20 14.43
C SER A 169 -16.27 -10.47 14.93
N ILE A 170 -16.50 -9.20 14.57
CA ILE A 170 -17.60 -8.38 15.08
C ILE A 170 -18.81 -8.53 14.16
N ASN A 171 -19.62 -9.57 14.38
CA ASN A 171 -20.72 -9.97 13.47
C ASN A 171 -21.82 -8.91 13.28
N ARG A 172 -21.99 -7.96 14.22
CA ARG A 172 -22.93 -6.84 14.08
C ARG A 172 -22.49 -5.80 13.06
N ILE A 173 -21.19 -5.81 12.66
CA ILE A 173 -20.71 -5.00 11.54
C ILE A 173 -21.03 -5.73 10.23
N PRO A 174 -21.71 -5.08 9.27
CA PRO A 174 -22.05 -5.70 8.01
C PRO A 174 -20.82 -6.29 7.28
N GLU A 175 -20.98 -7.45 6.68
CA GLU A 175 -19.91 -8.17 5.98
C GLU A 175 -19.24 -7.31 4.90
N ALA A 176 -20.01 -6.53 4.15
CA ALA A 176 -19.50 -5.62 3.14
C ALA A 176 -18.48 -4.63 3.73
N LEU A 177 -18.73 -4.11 4.94
CA LEU A 177 -17.77 -3.25 5.63
C LEU A 177 -16.55 -4.03 6.14
N ARG A 178 -16.79 -5.23 6.69
CA ARG A 178 -15.68 -6.08 7.15
C ARG A 178 -14.70 -6.38 6.02
N ASN A 179 -15.21 -6.62 4.81
CA ASN A 179 -14.37 -6.86 3.62
C ASN A 179 -13.57 -5.64 3.18
N ILE A 180 -14.15 -4.42 3.26
CA ILE A 180 -13.46 -3.17 2.91
C ILE A 180 -12.35 -2.85 3.92
N TYR A 181 -12.59 -3.06 5.21
CA TYR A 181 -11.71 -2.64 6.30
C TYR A 181 -10.84 -3.77 6.85
N ARG A 182 -10.49 -4.75 6.02
CA ARG A 182 -9.49 -5.76 6.37
C ARG A 182 -8.15 -5.10 6.67
N THR A 183 -7.47 -5.66 7.66
CA THR A 183 -6.08 -5.34 7.94
C THR A 183 -5.16 -6.10 6.98
N THR A 184 -3.93 -5.68 6.89
CA THR A 184 -2.93 -6.37 6.05
C THR A 184 -2.73 -7.85 6.41
N TRP A 185 -2.99 -8.21 7.68
CA TRP A 185 -2.89 -9.59 8.17
C TRP A 185 -4.03 -10.49 7.66
N GLU A 186 -5.12 -9.89 7.20
CA GLU A 186 -6.33 -10.54 6.71
C GLU A 186 -6.43 -10.54 5.19
N VAL A 187 -5.57 -9.77 4.53
CA VAL A 187 -5.43 -9.75 3.07
C VAL A 187 -4.49 -10.88 2.64
N PRO A 188 -4.89 -11.75 1.71
CA PRO A 188 -3.99 -12.79 1.19
C PRO A 188 -2.74 -12.17 0.55
N MET A 189 -1.55 -12.63 0.92
CA MET A 189 -0.30 -12.10 0.37
C MET A 189 -0.19 -12.27 -1.14
N ARG A 190 -0.82 -13.30 -1.69
CA ARG A 190 -0.95 -13.45 -3.13
C ARG A 190 -1.63 -12.25 -3.77
N SER A 191 -2.73 -11.77 -3.21
CA SER A 191 -3.45 -10.59 -3.73
C SER A 191 -2.60 -9.32 -3.66
N LEU A 192 -1.79 -9.18 -2.60
CA LEU A 192 -0.85 -8.06 -2.46
C LEU A 192 0.24 -8.11 -3.55
N ILE A 193 0.79 -9.28 -3.82
CA ILE A 193 1.78 -9.50 -4.89
C ILE A 193 1.15 -9.26 -6.26
N ASP A 194 -0.05 -9.79 -6.53
CA ASP A 194 -0.77 -9.58 -7.80
C ASP A 194 -1.04 -8.10 -8.05
N MET A 195 -1.43 -7.34 -7.01
CA MET A 195 -1.61 -5.90 -7.11
C MET A 195 -0.29 -5.18 -7.40
N ALA A 196 0.80 -5.57 -6.76
CA ALA A 196 2.12 -5.01 -7.01
C ALA A 196 2.62 -5.33 -8.43
N ALA A 197 2.37 -6.54 -8.92
CA ALA A 197 2.69 -6.95 -10.29
C ALA A 197 1.93 -6.11 -11.32
N GLY A 198 0.63 -5.90 -11.13
CA GLY A 198 -0.18 -5.07 -12.04
C GLY A 198 0.34 -3.64 -12.17
N ARG A 199 0.86 -3.05 -11.09
CA ARG A 199 1.52 -1.74 -11.13
C ARG A 199 2.92 -1.78 -11.72
N GLY A 200 3.64 -2.87 -11.50
CA GLY A 200 5.07 -3.02 -11.80
C GLY A 200 5.42 -2.75 -13.26
N ALA A 201 4.48 -3.03 -14.17
CA ALA A 201 4.60 -2.73 -15.59
C ALA A 201 4.79 -1.23 -15.89
N PHE A 202 4.39 -0.34 -14.96
CA PHE A 202 4.46 1.11 -15.11
C PHE A 202 5.42 1.78 -14.10
N ILE A 203 6.30 0.99 -13.49
CA ILE A 203 7.30 1.47 -12.54
C ILE A 203 8.67 1.12 -13.10
N ASP A 204 9.41 2.10 -13.60
CA ASP A 204 10.70 1.88 -14.25
C ASP A 204 11.86 1.66 -13.25
N GLN A 205 11.71 2.12 -12.02
CA GLN A 205 12.64 1.84 -10.92
C GLN A 205 12.11 0.74 -9.99
N SER A 206 12.39 0.83 -8.70
CA SER A 206 11.95 -0.11 -7.67
C SER A 206 10.68 0.39 -6.98
N ALA A 207 9.93 -0.56 -6.43
CA ALA A 207 8.80 -0.28 -5.55
C ALA A 207 9.07 -0.91 -4.19
N SER A 208 8.86 -0.12 -3.13
CA SER A 208 8.81 -0.65 -1.77
C SER A 208 7.58 -1.56 -1.66
N LEU A 209 7.82 -2.85 -1.43
CA LEU A 209 6.77 -3.86 -1.24
C LEU A 209 7.06 -4.59 0.06
N ASN A 210 6.29 -4.30 1.10
CA ASN A 210 6.31 -5.07 2.33
C ASN A 210 5.47 -6.33 2.15
N LEU A 211 5.98 -7.44 2.66
CA LEU A 211 5.25 -8.70 2.74
C LEU A 211 4.96 -8.99 4.21
N PHE A 212 3.86 -9.68 4.47
CA PHE A 212 3.36 -9.89 5.82
C PHE A 212 3.11 -11.38 6.04
N MET A 213 3.61 -11.91 7.14
CA MET A 213 3.42 -13.29 7.52
C MET A 213 3.33 -13.40 9.03
N GLU A 214 2.15 -13.69 9.55
CA GLU A 214 1.92 -13.72 11.00
C GLU A 214 2.87 -14.69 11.72
N SER A 215 3.01 -15.89 11.18
CA SER A 215 3.90 -16.93 11.69
C SER A 215 4.80 -17.44 10.56
N PRO A 216 5.98 -16.83 10.36
CA PRO A 216 6.85 -17.19 9.26
C PRO A 216 7.42 -18.62 9.41
N ASN A 217 7.40 -19.34 8.29
CA ASN A 217 8.10 -20.62 8.15
C ASN A 217 8.80 -20.68 6.77
N ILE A 218 9.85 -21.48 6.67
CA ILE A 218 10.72 -21.53 5.48
C ILE A 218 9.93 -21.89 4.22
N GLY A 219 9.03 -22.88 4.29
CA GLY A 219 8.26 -23.32 3.14
C GLY A 219 7.31 -22.27 2.61
N ALA A 220 6.55 -21.59 3.50
CA ALA A 220 5.64 -20.53 3.13
C ALA A 220 6.39 -19.29 2.60
N MET A 221 7.51 -18.92 3.25
CA MET A 221 8.38 -17.83 2.79
C MET A 221 8.92 -18.11 1.38
N SER A 222 9.50 -19.29 1.17
CA SER A 222 10.04 -19.70 -0.13
C SER A 222 8.95 -19.66 -1.22
N SER A 223 7.76 -20.18 -0.94
CA SER A 223 6.63 -20.16 -1.88
C SER A 223 6.18 -18.75 -2.21
N MET A 224 6.12 -17.86 -1.22
CA MET A 224 5.71 -16.47 -1.39
C MET A 224 6.71 -15.67 -2.24
N TYR A 225 8.01 -15.76 -1.94
CA TYR A 225 9.05 -15.08 -2.71
C TYR A 225 9.18 -15.65 -4.12
N MET A 226 9.07 -16.98 -4.28
CA MET A 226 9.06 -17.60 -5.59
C MET A 226 7.85 -17.16 -6.43
N TYR A 227 6.69 -17.01 -5.79
CA TYR A 227 5.51 -16.46 -6.45
C TYR A 227 5.73 -15.02 -6.89
N ALA A 228 6.26 -14.17 -6.01
CA ALA A 228 6.58 -12.78 -6.34
C ALA A 228 7.56 -12.67 -7.51
N TRP A 229 8.61 -13.48 -7.51
CA TRP A 229 9.57 -13.54 -8.61
C TRP A 229 8.91 -13.96 -9.93
N LYS A 230 8.07 -15.02 -9.92
CA LYS A 230 7.33 -15.47 -11.11
C LYS A 230 6.36 -14.43 -11.66
N GLN A 231 5.85 -13.55 -10.81
CA GLN A 231 5.01 -12.41 -11.20
C GLN A 231 5.83 -11.21 -11.73
N GLY A 232 7.15 -11.33 -11.82
CA GLY A 232 8.03 -10.28 -12.32
C GLY A 232 8.36 -9.19 -11.30
N ILE A 233 8.06 -9.36 -10.02
CA ILE A 233 8.39 -8.39 -8.97
C ILE A 233 9.92 -8.21 -8.91
N LYS A 234 10.38 -6.98 -9.13
CA LYS A 234 11.81 -6.64 -9.16
C LYS A 234 12.43 -6.62 -7.77
N THR A 235 11.70 -6.09 -6.79
CA THR A 235 12.18 -5.92 -5.41
C THR A 235 11.06 -6.14 -4.42
N THR A 236 11.41 -6.68 -3.26
CA THR A 236 10.62 -6.64 -2.03
C THR A 236 11.37 -5.78 -1.01
N TYR A 237 10.70 -5.36 0.05
CA TYR A 237 11.32 -4.55 1.10
C TYR A 237 11.36 -5.34 2.41
N TYR A 238 10.45 -5.11 3.35
CA TYR A 238 10.43 -5.87 4.60
C TYR A 238 9.53 -7.10 4.51
N LEU A 239 9.94 -8.18 5.17
CA LEU A 239 9.04 -9.21 5.65
C LEU A 239 8.64 -8.85 7.07
N ARG A 240 7.37 -8.54 7.29
CA ARG A 240 6.83 -8.20 8.60
C ARG A 240 6.14 -9.41 9.22
N SER A 241 6.46 -9.72 10.47
CA SER A 241 5.81 -10.79 11.24
C SER A 241 5.25 -10.24 12.55
N ARG A 242 4.31 -10.95 13.13
CA ARG A 242 3.87 -10.66 14.49
C ARG A 242 4.80 -11.32 15.49
N PRO A 243 5.03 -10.71 16.68
CA PRO A 243 5.83 -11.36 17.73
C PRO A 243 5.16 -12.68 18.16
N ALA A 244 5.99 -13.70 18.43
CA ALA A 244 5.52 -15.01 18.87
C ALA A 244 4.81 -14.96 20.23
N THR A 245 5.15 -14.00 21.08
CA THR A 245 4.54 -13.77 22.38
C THR A 245 3.49 -12.66 22.30
N LYS A 246 2.22 -13.02 22.46
CA LYS A 246 1.17 -12.03 22.74
C LYS A 246 1.39 -11.47 24.15
N ILE A 247 1.57 -10.16 24.25
CA ILE A 247 1.56 -9.48 25.56
C ILE A 247 0.19 -9.76 26.20
N ALA A 248 0.18 -10.32 27.39
CA ALA A 248 -1.05 -10.55 28.14
C ALA A 248 -1.81 -9.22 28.27
N LYS A 249 -2.98 -9.15 27.67
CA LYS A 249 -3.84 -7.96 27.75
C LYS A 249 -4.48 -7.98 29.14
N THR A 250 -4.02 -7.14 30.03
CA THR A 250 -4.71 -6.89 31.29
C THR A 250 -6.03 -6.20 30.99
N THR A 251 -7.10 -6.95 31.02
CA THR A 251 -8.46 -6.42 31.03
C THR A 251 -8.67 -5.79 32.39
N VAL A 252 -8.61 -4.47 32.47
CA VAL A 252 -9.18 -3.78 33.66
C VAL A 252 -10.70 -3.86 33.46
N GLY A 253 -11.29 -4.88 34.05
CA GLY A 253 -12.75 -4.96 34.18
C GLY A 253 -13.20 -3.79 35.02
N HIS A 254 -14.07 -2.95 34.52
CA HIS A 254 -14.84 -2.03 35.32
C HIS A 254 -15.76 -2.87 36.23
N GLY A 255 -15.40 -2.94 37.51
CA GLY A 255 -16.26 -3.49 38.56
C GLY A 255 -15.63 -4.53 39.49
N ALA A 256 -14.64 -4.15 40.25
CA ALA A 256 -14.42 -4.72 41.60
C ALA A 256 -13.67 -3.67 42.41
N ALA A 257 -14.35 -3.12 43.40
CA ALA A 257 -13.72 -2.28 44.43
C ALA A 257 -12.58 -3.06 45.09
N ALA A 258 -11.41 -2.47 45.16
CA ALA A 258 -10.26 -3.04 45.84
C ALA A 258 -10.61 -3.20 47.31
N ALA A 259 -10.54 -4.43 47.81
CA ALA A 259 -10.59 -4.70 49.25
C ALA A 259 -9.32 -4.13 49.91
N PRO A 260 -9.40 -3.54 51.10
CA PRO A 260 -8.25 -2.96 51.78
C PRO A 260 -7.26 -4.04 52.22
N VAL A 261 -5.98 -3.82 51.90
CA VAL A 261 -4.87 -4.64 52.35
C VAL A 261 -4.70 -4.44 53.87
N PRO A 262 -4.67 -5.48 54.71
CA PRO A 262 -4.39 -5.33 56.13
C PRO A 262 -2.92 -4.95 56.32
N ALA A 263 -2.69 -3.91 57.11
CA ALA A 263 -1.36 -3.53 57.58
C ALA A 263 -0.82 -4.63 58.49
N SER A 264 0.30 -5.24 58.10
CA SER A 264 1.08 -6.12 59.00
C SER A 264 2.06 -5.30 59.82
N ALA A 265 2.06 -5.57 61.12
CA ALA A 265 2.95 -5.04 62.11
C ALA A 265 4.43 -5.40 61.89
#